data_6692bc26d61150239b75ff95f8e305d5
#
_entry.id   6692bc26d61150239b75ff95f8e305d5
#
_cell.length_a   1.000
_cell.length_b   1.000
_cell.length_c   1.000
_cell.angle_alpha   90.00
_cell.angle_beta   90.00
_cell.angle_gamma   90.00
#
_symmetry.space_group_name_H-M   'P 1'
#
loop_
_entity.id
_entity.type
_entity.pdbx_description
1 polymer ?
#
loop_
_entity_poly.entity_id
_entity_poly.type
_entity_poly.pdbx_seq_one_letter_code
_entity_poly.pdbx_strand_id
1 'polypeptide(L)'
;MILAGFDAKQKLLALSALMAILGSALWIYRTEFLAPDFNVPLQEAVGQAIAGETSRIVGRTGAVVIVSADTSHAPELKVQIEAFEKQLKRLGAITITEKVVLDPGDDPKYRPGSGLSAKRFLKIVRKHHRASAIVSFVGAPHLSDTELGQLKSVPKFIAETHSPEKLVGLFEKKILLAAVVPRYEFPAPGPRKPKTNREWFDHYFQIIAPGADLPKPDEAP
;
A
#
# COMPACT_ATOMS: atom_id res chain seq x y z
N MET A 1 11.72 -37.69 35.96
CA MET A 1 11.16 -38.82 36.71
C MET A 1 10.33 -38.29 37.90
N ILE A 2 9.25 -37.50 37.65
CA ILE A 2 8.46 -36.81 38.68
C ILE A 2 7.02 -37.38 38.82
N LEU A 3 6.57 -38.27 37.92
CA LEU A 3 5.18 -38.74 37.89
C LEU A 3 4.92 -40.14 38.50
N ALA A 4 5.90 -40.75 39.18
CA ALA A 4 5.80 -42.13 39.64
C ALA A 4 4.88 -42.34 40.90
N GLY A 5 4.46 -41.27 41.58
CA GLY A 5 3.61 -41.36 42.81
C GLY A 5 2.17 -40.85 42.68
N PHE A 6 1.73 -40.43 41.50
CA PHE A 6 0.38 -39.84 41.32
C PHE A 6 -0.65 -40.90 40.96
N ASP A 7 -1.83 -40.82 41.58
CA ASP A 7 -3.02 -41.56 41.19
C ASP A 7 -3.50 -41.19 39.79
N ALA A 8 -4.26 -42.07 39.14
CA ALA A 8 -4.73 -41.88 37.76
C ALA A 8 -5.49 -40.54 37.57
N LYS A 9 -6.30 -40.13 38.54
CA LYS A 9 -6.98 -38.84 38.54
C LYS A 9 -6.05 -37.64 38.61
N GLN A 10 -4.98 -37.74 39.40
CA GLN A 10 -3.96 -36.67 39.50
C GLN A 10 -3.15 -36.55 38.23
N LYS A 11 -2.81 -37.67 37.55
CA LYS A 11 -2.14 -37.66 36.25
C LYS A 11 -2.99 -37.01 35.16
N LEU A 12 -4.32 -37.31 35.16
CA LEU A 12 -5.26 -36.70 34.22
C LEU A 12 -5.39 -35.17 34.44
N LEU A 13 -5.48 -34.75 35.70
CA LEU A 13 -5.53 -33.34 36.07
C LEU A 13 -4.21 -32.61 35.69
N ALA A 14 -3.07 -33.22 35.94
CA ALA A 14 -1.78 -32.64 35.56
C ALA A 14 -1.64 -32.53 34.05
N LEU A 15 -2.09 -33.52 33.28
CA LEU A 15 -2.09 -33.49 31.81
C LEU A 15 -3.01 -32.41 31.27
N SER A 16 -4.22 -32.27 31.80
CA SER A 16 -5.16 -31.22 31.38
C SER A 16 -4.65 -29.82 31.71
N ALA A 17 -4.04 -29.63 32.85
CA ALA A 17 -3.37 -28.36 33.20
C ALA A 17 -2.21 -28.04 32.25
N LEU A 18 -1.38 -29.02 31.93
CA LEU A 18 -0.27 -28.83 30.95
C LEU A 18 -0.81 -28.45 29.57
N MET A 19 -1.86 -29.12 29.10
CA MET A 19 -2.48 -28.79 27.79
C MET A 19 -3.10 -27.38 27.80
N ALA A 20 -3.70 -26.96 28.90
CA ALA A 20 -4.24 -25.61 29.04
C ALA A 20 -3.11 -24.55 29.01
N ILE A 21 -1.99 -24.80 29.69
CA ILE A 21 -0.81 -23.92 29.70
C ILE A 21 -0.21 -23.82 28.29
N LEU A 22 -0.01 -24.95 27.62
CA LEU A 22 0.53 -24.97 26.24
C LEU A 22 -0.43 -24.28 25.26
N GLY A 23 -1.75 -24.50 25.39
CA GLY A 23 -2.75 -23.82 24.58
C GLY A 23 -2.75 -22.30 24.80
N SER A 24 -2.67 -21.88 26.06
CA SER A 24 -2.59 -20.45 26.41
C SER A 24 -1.28 -19.82 25.90
N ALA A 25 -0.17 -20.49 26.06
CA ALA A 25 1.14 -20.02 25.55
C ALA A 25 1.13 -19.90 24.02
N LEU A 26 0.57 -20.88 23.32
CA LEU A 26 0.43 -20.84 21.87
C LEU A 26 -0.54 -19.73 21.41
N TRP A 27 -1.61 -19.51 22.15
CA TRP A 27 -2.55 -18.41 21.92
C TRP A 27 -1.84 -17.06 22.05
N ILE A 28 -1.15 -16.81 23.17
CA ILE A 28 -0.39 -15.58 23.43
C ILE A 28 0.66 -15.38 22.34
N TYR A 29 1.41 -16.43 22.02
CA TYR A 29 2.43 -16.35 20.96
C TYR A 29 1.82 -15.94 19.61
N ARG A 30 0.67 -16.50 19.24
CA ARG A 30 -0.02 -16.14 17.99
C ARG A 30 -0.59 -14.72 18.00
N THR A 31 -1.15 -14.27 19.12
CA THR A 31 -1.83 -12.97 19.21
C THR A 31 -0.86 -11.81 19.42
N GLU A 32 0.20 -12.02 20.19
CA GLU A 32 1.12 -10.96 20.56
C GLU A 32 2.38 -10.90 19.67
N PHE A 33 2.87 -12.05 19.20
CA PHE A 33 4.12 -12.09 18.44
C PHE A 33 3.95 -12.34 16.95
N LEU A 34 2.81 -12.88 16.52
CA LEU A 34 2.54 -13.13 15.09
C LEU A 34 1.48 -12.19 14.49
N ALA A 35 0.76 -11.43 15.32
CA ALA A 35 -0.14 -10.41 14.82
C ALA A 35 0.67 -9.28 14.18
N PRO A 36 0.30 -8.82 12.98
CA PRO A 36 0.97 -7.67 12.37
C PRO A 36 0.70 -6.40 13.19
N ASP A 37 1.75 -5.60 13.44
CA ASP A 37 1.67 -4.31 14.15
C ASP A 37 0.93 -3.21 13.37
N PHE A 38 0.25 -3.57 12.28
CA PHE A 38 -0.45 -2.64 11.40
C PHE A 38 -1.87 -3.12 11.06
N ASN A 39 -2.69 -2.19 10.62
CA ASN A 39 -4.09 -2.46 10.26
C ASN A 39 -4.19 -3.14 8.89
N VAL A 40 -4.23 -4.47 8.85
CA VAL A 40 -4.32 -5.26 7.62
C VAL A 40 -5.54 -4.88 6.76
N PRO A 41 -6.79 -4.79 7.29
CA PRO A 41 -7.94 -4.36 6.50
C PRO A 41 -7.76 -3.00 5.82
N LEU A 42 -7.07 -2.06 6.46
CA LEU A 42 -6.78 -0.75 5.89
C LEU A 42 -5.80 -0.87 4.71
N GLN A 43 -4.72 -1.66 4.88
CA GLN A 43 -3.74 -1.85 3.80
C GLN A 43 -4.35 -2.59 2.60
N GLU A 44 -5.19 -3.58 2.85
CA GLU A 44 -5.96 -4.23 1.79
C GLU A 44 -6.88 -3.24 1.06
N ALA A 45 -7.54 -2.35 1.82
CA ALA A 45 -8.42 -1.35 1.26
C ALA A 45 -7.70 -0.37 0.34
N VAL A 46 -6.50 0.09 0.73
CA VAL A 46 -5.62 0.94 -0.10
C VAL A 46 -5.26 0.23 -1.40
N GLY A 47 -4.77 -1.01 -1.33
CA GLY A 47 -4.44 -1.79 -2.52
C GLY A 47 -5.63 -1.98 -3.47
N GLN A 48 -6.82 -2.28 -2.92
CA GLN A 48 -8.05 -2.43 -3.70
C GLN A 48 -8.50 -1.12 -4.36
N ALA A 49 -8.37 0.02 -3.65
CA ALA A 49 -8.71 1.33 -4.19
C ALA A 49 -7.78 1.71 -5.37
N ILE A 50 -6.48 1.49 -5.22
CA ILE A 50 -5.49 1.72 -6.30
C ILE A 50 -5.82 0.83 -7.52
N ALA A 51 -6.19 -0.42 -7.31
CA ALA A 51 -6.60 -1.33 -8.39
C ALA A 51 -7.86 -0.84 -9.10
N GLY A 52 -8.85 -0.35 -8.36
CA GLY A 52 -10.08 0.24 -8.90
C GLY A 52 -9.77 1.43 -9.80
N GLU A 53 -8.95 2.37 -9.34
CA GLU A 53 -8.53 3.53 -10.10
C GLU A 53 -7.67 3.14 -11.33
N THR A 54 -6.78 2.17 -11.17
CA THR A 54 -6.00 1.64 -12.29
C THR A 54 -6.91 1.08 -13.38
N SER A 55 -7.89 0.27 -13.01
CA SER A 55 -8.86 -0.28 -13.97
C SER A 55 -9.72 0.81 -14.61
N ARG A 56 -10.18 1.80 -13.86
CA ARG A 56 -10.94 2.94 -14.39
C ARG A 56 -10.13 3.74 -15.42
N ILE A 57 -8.84 3.94 -15.16
CA ILE A 57 -7.94 4.74 -15.99
C ILE A 57 -7.46 3.96 -17.23
N VAL A 58 -7.05 2.69 -17.04
CA VAL A 58 -6.50 1.84 -18.11
C VAL A 58 -7.61 1.25 -18.98
N GLY A 59 -8.75 0.95 -18.38
CA GLY A 59 -9.84 0.19 -19.00
C GLY A 59 -9.78 -1.29 -18.61
N ARG A 60 -10.47 -2.13 -19.40
CA ARG A 60 -10.57 -3.57 -19.10
C ARG A 60 -9.35 -4.39 -19.48
N THR A 61 -8.49 -3.86 -20.32
CA THR A 61 -7.28 -4.56 -20.82
C THR A 61 -6.11 -3.59 -20.83
N GLY A 62 -4.90 -4.09 -20.55
CA GLY A 62 -3.71 -3.27 -20.58
C GLY A 62 -2.53 -3.90 -19.86
N ALA A 63 -1.38 -3.28 -20.01
CA ALA A 63 -0.12 -3.65 -19.39
C ALA A 63 0.21 -2.64 -18.28
N VAL A 64 0.43 -3.12 -17.07
CA VAL A 64 0.73 -2.29 -15.89
C VAL A 64 2.10 -2.65 -15.33
N VAL A 65 2.88 -1.65 -14.97
CA VAL A 65 4.13 -1.77 -14.24
C VAL A 65 3.92 -1.30 -12.81
N ILE A 66 4.31 -2.11 -11.84
CA ILE A 66 4.29 -1.74 -10.42
C ILE A 66 5.67 -1.22 -10.03
N VAL A 67 5.70 -0.13 -9.28
CA VAL A 67 6.91 0.40 -8.63
C VAL A 67 6.74 0.32 -7.12
N SER A 68 7.61 -0.41 -6.46
CA SER A 68 7.56 -0.64 -5.01
C SER A 68 8.96 -0.56 -4.38
N ALA A 69 9.00 -0.43 -3.06
CA ALA A 69 10.19 -0.76 -2.29
C ALA A 69 10.29 -2.28 -2.06
N ASP A 70 11.40 -2.73 -1.50
CA ASP A 70 11.53 -4.09 -1.00
C ASP A 70 10.51 -4.33 0.12
N THR A 71 9.70 -5.37 -0.05
CA THR A 71 8.62 -5.73 0.88
C THR A 71 9.09 -6.63 2.03
N SER A 72 10.33 -7.08 2.04
CA SER A 72 10.86 -7.95 3.10
C SER A 72 10.87 -7.26 4.47
N HIS A 73 10.98 -5.93 4.48
CA HIS A 73 10.98 -5.09 5.68
C HIS A 73 9.77 -4.12 5.75
N ALA A 74 8.79 -4.30 4.86
CA ALA A 74 7.59 -3.47 4.77
C ALA A 74 6.36 -4.37 4.56
N PRO A 75 5.91 -5.08 5.60
CA PRO A 75 4.82 -6.05 5.49
C PRO A 75 3.48 -5.38 5.12
N GLU A 76 3.24 -4.13 5.52
CA GLU A 76 2.08 -3.33 5.10
C GLU A 76 2.05 -3.12 3.59
N LEU A 77 3.19 -2.78 2.98
CA LEU A 77 3.33 -2.60 1.54
C LEU A 77 3.10 -3.92 0.78
N LYS A 78 3.54 -5.04 1.35
CA LYS A 78 3.28 -6.37 0.81
C LYS A 78 1.78 -6.64 0.71
N VAL A 79 1.04 -6.37 1.80
CA VAL A 79 -0.41 -6.55 1.86
C VAL A 79 -1.12 -5.65 0.83
N GLN A 80 -0.71 -4.39 0.69
CA GLN A 80 -1.25 -3.47 -0.32
C GLN A 80 -1.08 -4.03 -1.74
N ILE A 81 0.14 -4.46 -2.09
CA ILE A 81 0.44 -4.98 -3.43
C ILE A 81 -0.33 -6.27 -3.70
N GLU A 82 -0.40 -7.20 -2.76
CA GLU A 82 -1.16 -8.44 -2.90
C GLU A 82 -2.66 -8.17 -3.10
N ALA A 83 -3.23 -7.23 -2.34
CA ALA A 83 -4.62 -6.82 -2.48
C ALA A 83 -4.87 -6.13 -3.83
N PHE A 84 -3.95 -5.27 -4.29
CA PHE A 84 -3.98 -4.66 -5.60
C PHE A 84 -4.01 -5.71 -6.71
N GLU A 85 -3.09 -6.66 -6.70
CA GLU A 85 -2.99 -7.71 -7.72
C GLU A 85 -4.24 -8.60 -7.76
N LYS A 86 -4.72 -8.99 -6.58
CA LYS A 86 -5.93 -9.80 -6.45
C LYS A 86 -7.15 -9.05 -6.99
N GLN A 87 -7.28 -7.77 -6.68
CA GLN A 87 -8.41 -6.96 -7.14
C GLN A 87 -8.31 -6.66 -8.63
N LEU A 88 -7.12 -6.36 -9.15
CA LEU A 88 -6.91 -6.07 -10.56
C LEU A 88 -7.31 -7.27 -11.45
N LYS A 89 -6.97 -8.50 -11.03
CA LYS A 89 -7.39 -9.75 -11.69
C LYS A 89 -8.91 -9.93 -11.72
N ARG A 90 -9.63 -9.39 -10.74
CA ARG A 90 -11.11 -9.45 -10.69
C ARG A 90 -11.77 -8.42 -11.60
N LEU A 91 -11.12 -7.28 -11.82
CA LEU A 91 -11.69 -6.16 -12.57
C LEU A 91 -11.54 -6.28 -14.08
N GLY A 92 -10.62 -7.12 -14.57
CA GLY A 92 -10.44 -7.30 -16.02
C GLY A 92 -9.18 -8.08 -16.40
N ALA A 93 -8.87 -8.05 -17.68
CA ALA A 93 -7.68 -8.68 -18.27
C ALA A 93 -6.48 -7.70 -18.30
N ILE A 94 -6.22 -7.03 -17.19
CA ILE A 94 -5.05 -6.17 -17.02
C ILE A 94 -3.90 -7.03 -16.53
N THR A 95 -2.78 -6.98 -17.25
CA THR A 95 -1.59 -7.79 -16.95
C THR A 95 -0.52 -6.94 -16.26
N ILE A 96 0.02 -7.42 -15.15
CA ILE A 96 1.22 -6.85 -14.54
C ILE A 96 2.42 -7.41 -15.30
N THR A 97 3.10 -6.54 -16.03
CA THR A 97 4.23 -6.93 -16.89
C THR A 97 5.56 -6.91 -16.18
N GLU A 98 5.71 -6.02 -15.19
CA GLU A 98 6.93 -5.95 -14.38
C GLU A 98 6.64 -5.35 -13.01
N LYS A 99 7.39 -5.81 -12.00
CA LYS A 99 7.49 -5.20 -10.67
C LYS A 99 8.89 -4.62 -10.53
N VAL A 100 8.98 -3.31 -10.52
CA VAL A 100 10.23 -2.57 -10.32
C VAL A 100 10.41 -2.35 -8.82
N VAL A 101 11.29 -3.11 -8.22
CA VAL A 101 11.65 -2.94 -6.81
C VAL A 101 12.78 -1.91 -6.73
N LEU A 102 12.58 -0.87 -5.93
CA LEU A 102 13.58 0.17 -5.72
C LEU A 102 14.59 -0.30 -4.67
N ASP A 103 15.86 -0.33 -5.04
CA ASP A 103 16.94 -0.57 -4.10
C ASP A 103 17.31 0.76 -3.38
N PRO A 104 17.28 0.81 -2.05
CA PRO A 104 17.76 1.95 -1.28
C PRO A 104 19.22 2.32 -1.61
N GLY A 105 20.05 1.33 -1.92
CA GLY A 105 21.47 1.53 -2.28
C GLY A 105 21.70 2.32 -3.57
N ASP A 106 20.75 2.30 -4.49
CA ASP A 106 20.86 3.05 -5.77
C ASP A 106 20.67 4.57 -5.62
N ASP A 107 20.15 5.04 -4.48
CA ASP A 107 19.92 6.46 -4.21
C ASP A 107 20.18 6.78 -2.74
N PRO A 108 21.37 7.31 -2.40
CA PRO A 108 21.72 7.64 -1.02
C PRO A 108 20.77 8.65 -0.34
N LYS A 109 19.97 9.37 -1.13
CA LYS A 109 18.96 10.32 -0.63
C LYS A 109 17.60 9.67 -0.46
N TYR A 110 17.42 8.42 -0.88
CA TYR A 110 16.16 7.72 -0.71
C TYR A 110 15.91 7.46 0.78
N ARG A 111 14.76 7.94 1.24
CA ARG A 111 14.21 7.59 2.55
C ARG A 111 12.83 6.97 2.31
N PRO A 112 12.43 5.94 3.04
CA PRO A 112 11.05 5.47 3.01
C PRO A 112 10.08 6.65 3.19
N GLY A 113 9.09 6.76 2.30
CA GLY A 113 8.15 7.89 2.30
C GLY A 113 8.60 9.16 1.57
N SER A 114 9.87 9.28 1.14
CA SER A 114 10.35 10.46 0.40
C SER A 114 9.82 10.56 -1.04
N GLY A 115 9.16 9.52 -1.51
CA GLY A 115 8.69 9.43 -2.89
C GLY A 115 9.74 8.90 -3.87
N LEU A 116 9.36 8.84 -5.12
CA LEU A 116 10.20 8.39 -6.22
C LEU A 116 11.08 9.54 -6.69
N SER A 117 12.42 9.35 -6.78
CA SER A 117 13.29 10.41 -7.30
C SER A 117 13.05 10.64 -8.79
N ALA A 118 13.21 11.90 -9.24
CA ALA A 118 13.05 12.31 -10.64
C ALA A 118 13.85 11.43 -11.60
N LYS A 119 15.14 11.22 -11.29
CA LYS A 119 16.05 10.37 -12.09
C LYS A 119 15.51 8.95 -12.26
N ARG A 120 15.04 8.33 -11.18
CA ARG A 120 14.47 6.97 -11.20
C ARG A 120 13.17 6.93 -11.99
N PHE A 121 12.28 7.89 -11.75
CA PHE A 121 11.04 8.00 -12.48
C PHE A 121 11.27 8.10 -13.99
N LEU A 122 12.14 9.02 -14.42
CA LEU A 122 12.48 9.17 -15.83
C LEU A 122 13.06 7.89 -16.44
N LYS A 123 13.91 7.16 -15.70
CA LYS A 123 14.45 5.87 -16.14
C LYS A 123 13.34 4.83 -16.32
N ILE A 124 12.42 4.75 -15.36
CA ILE A 124 11.28 3.80 -15.39
C ILE A 124 10.37 4.14 -16.58
N VAL A 125 9.97 5.40 -16.73
CA VAL A 125 9.13 5.86 -17.85
C VAL A 125 9.75 5.54 -19.20
N ARG A 126 11.04 5.80 -19.38
CA ARG A 126 11.75 5.48 -20.63
C ARG A 126 11.78 3.98 -20.92
N LYS A 127 12.05 3.15 -19.90
CA LYS A 127 12.06 1.68 -20.02
C LYS A 127 10.70 1.13 -20.36
N HIS A 128 9.65 1.68 -19.74
CA HIS A 128 8.28 1.14 -19.81
C HIS A 128 7.32 2.04 -20.59
N HIS A 129 7.83 2.80 -21.57
CA HIS A 129 7.04 3.75 -22.37
C HIS A 129 5.84 3.13 -23.11
N ARG A 130 5.82 1.81 -23.29
CA ARG A 130 4.70 1.05 -23.90
C ARG A 130 3.68 0.52 -22.89
N ALA A 131 3.93 0.67 -21.60
CA ALA A 131 2.95 0.26 -20.59
C ALA A 131 1.70 1.14 -20.66
N SER A 132 0.56 0.57 -20.38
CA SER A 132 -0.71 1.31 -20.28
C SER A 132 -0.72 2.22 -19.06
N ALA A 133 -0.12 1.75 -17.96
CA ALA A 133 0.05 2.53 -16.74
C ALA A 133 1.28 2.10 -15.94
N ILE A 134 1.77 3.02 -15.13
CA ILE A 134 2.75 2.79 -14.05
C ILE A 134 2.03 3.10 -12.73
N VAL A 135 2.08 2.17 -11.80
CA VAL A 135 1.47 2.30 -10.45
C VAL A 135 2.58 2.31 -9.41
N SER A 136 2.69 3.39 -8.66
CA SER A 136 3.72 3.57 -7.63
C SER A 136 3.13 3.44 -6.22
N PHE A 137 3.68 2.52 -5.45
CA PHE A 137 3.44 2.34 -4.02
C PHE A 137 4.51 3.00 -3.15
N VAL A 138 5.40 3.77 -3.75
CA VAL A 138 6.51 4.45 -3.07
C VAL A 138 6.44 5.96 -3.20
N GLY A 139 5.29 6.48 -3.60
CA GLY A 139 5.04 7.90 -3.77
C GLY A 139 5.17 8.38 -5.20
N ALA A 140 4.87 9.67 -5.38
CA ALA A 140 5.01 10.38 -6.63
C ALA A 140 6.40 11.04 -6.75
N PRO A 141 6.95 11.20 -7.95
CA PRO A 141 8.21 11.90 -8.16
C PRO A 141 8.04 13.42 -7.94
N HIS A 142 9.06 14.06 -7.40
CA HIS A 142 9.19 15.50 -7.50
C HIS A 142 9.97 15.84 -8.77
N LEU A 143 9.31 16.48 -9.73
CA LEU A 143 9.90 16.88 -11.01
C LEU A 143 9.96 18.40 -11.10
N SER A 144 11.10 18.92 -11.55
CA SER A 144 11.24 20.31 -11.95
C SER A 144 10.50 20.58 -13.26
N ASP A 145 10.20 21.85 -13.56
CA ASP A 145 9.54 22.24 -14.82
C ASP A 145 10.35 21.78 -16.05
N THR A 146 11.67 21.81 -15.96
CA THR A 146 12.56 21.30 -17.02
C THR A 146 12.39 19.80 -17.24
N GLU A 147 12.28 19.01 -16.18
CA GLU A 147 12.06 17.56 -16.25
C GLU A 147 10.65 17.23 -16.74
N LEU A 148 9.65 17.98 -16.28
CA LEU A 148 8.28 17.89 -16.78
C LEU A 148 8.20 18.17 -18.29
N GLY A 149 8.94 19.18 -18.77
CA GLY A 149 9.02 19.54 -20.20
C GLY A 149 9.68 18.48 -21.08
N GLN A 150 10.51 17.60 -20.53
CA GLN A 150 11.15 16.49 -21.27
C GLN A 150 10.19 15.30 -21.50
N LEU A 151 9.07 15.22 -20.78
CA LEU A 151 8.14 14.11 -20.83
C LEU A 151 7.12 14.31 -21.97
N LYS A 152 7.48 13.86 -23.18
CA LYS A 152 6.59 13.97 -24.36
C LYS A 152 5.50 12.92 -24.42
N SER A 153 5.76 11.73 -23.91
CA SER A 153 4.79 10.62 -23.87
C SER A 153 5.10 9.76 -22.64
N VAL A 154 4.17 9.73 -21.71
CA VAL A 154 4.32 9.01 -20.44
C VAL A 154 3.17 8.02 -20.32
N PRO A 155 3.42 6.77 -19.91
CA PRO A 155 2.35 5.90 -19.45
C PRO A 155 1.50 6.60 -18.39
N LYS A 156 0.22 6.29 -18.34
CA LYS A 156 -0.67 6.80 -17.28
C LYS A 156 -0.05 6.49 -15.92
N PHE A 157 0.04 7.50 -15.05
CA PHE A 157 0.69 7.32 -13.76
C PHE A 157 -0.34 7.40 -12.64
N ILE A 158 -0.25 6.47 -11.71
CA ILE A 158 -1.08 6.39 -10.50
C ILE A 158 -0.13 6.21 -9.32
N ALA A 159 -0.35 6.90 -8.22
CA ALA A 159 0.52 6.80 -7.06
C ALA A 159 -0.24 6.78 -5.74
N GLU A 160 0.28 6.04 -4.76
CA GLU A 160 0.04 6.30 -3.36
C GLU A 160 1.08 7.30 -2.85
N THR A 161 0.68 8.33 -2.12
CA THR A 161 1.63 9.32 -1.61
C THR A 161 1.12 10.00 -0.34
N HIS A 162 2.05 10.34 0.53
CA HIS A 162 1.80 11.11 1.75
C HIS A 162 2.15 12.61 1.59
N SER A 163 2.49 13.04 0.37
CA SER A 163 2.91 14.41 0.06
C SER A 163 2.09 14.98 -1.09
N PRO A 164 0.82 15.35 -0.86
CA PRO A 164 -0.07 15.82 -1.92
C PRO A 164 0.37 17.17 -2.52
N GLU A 165 1.10 17.98 -1.80
CA GLU A 165 1.63 19.26 -2.26
C GLU A 165 2.56 19.12 -3.47
N LYS A 166 3.19 17.94 -3.64
CA LYS A 166 4.09 17.64 -4.77
C LYS A 166 3.35 17.22 -6.04
N LEU A 167 2.03 17.09 -6.00
CA LEU A 167 1.26 16.51 -7.11
C LEU A 167 0.81 17.53 -8.14
N VAL A 168 0.79 18.84 -7.81
CA VAL A 168 0.22 19.92 -8.63
C VAL A 168 0.76 19.86 -10.07
N GLY A 169 2.05 19.97 -10.24
CA GLY A 169 2.67 19.97 -11.58
C GLY A 169 2.45 18.67 -12.36
N LEU A 170 2.36 17.52 -11.68
CA LEU A 170 2.07 16.23 -12.30
C LEU A 170 0.61 16.14 -12.79
N PHE A 171 -0.34 16.69 -12.04
CA PHE A 171 -1.74 16.77 -12.43
C PHE A 171 -1.97 17.76 -13.58
N GLU A 172 -1.38 18.95 -13.51
CA GLU A 172 -1.47 19.98 -14.55
C GLU A 172 -0.95 19.47 -15.92
N LYS A 173 0.14 18.71 -15.89
CA LYS A 173 0.70 18.08 -17.09
C LYS A 173 0.00 16.77 -17.47
N LYS A 174 -1.04 16.35 -16.73
CA LYS A 174 -1.78 15.09 -16.95
C LYS A 174 -0.89 13.85 -16.97
N ILE A 175 0.24 13.89 -16.24
CA ILE A 175 1.14 12.76 -16.04
C ILE A 175 0.53 11.84 -14.99
N LEU A 176 0.20 12.41 -13.81
CA LEU A 176 -0.51 11.71 -12.74
C LEU A 176 -2.02 11.82 -12.99
N LEU A 177 -2.71 10.70 -13.00
CA LEU A 177 -4.14 10.63 -13.26
C LEU A 177 -4.98 10.28 -12.03
N ALA A 178 -4.35 9.71 -11.02
CA ALA A 178 -4.96 9.50 -9.71
C ALA A 178 -3.86 9.38 -8.65
N ALA A 179 -4.12 9.90 -7.47
CA ALA A 179 -3.31 9.69 -6.28
C ALA A 179 -4.20 9.22 -5.12
N VAL A 180 -3.73 8.22 -4.41
CA VAL A 180 -4.28 7.82 -3.11
C VAL A 180 -3.46 8.53 -2.04
N VAL A 181 -4.14 9.33 -1.22
CA VAL A 181 -3.49 10.14 -0.18
C VAL A 181 -4.21 9.96 1.16
N PRO A 182 -3.49 10.05 2.29
CA PRO A 182 -4.12 10.11 3.60
C PRO A 182 -5.06 11.32 3.70
N ARG A 183 -6.11 11.19 4.49
CA ARG A 183 -6.92 12.34 4.92
C ARG A 183 -6.20 13.05 6.06
N TYR A 184 -6.03 14.35 5.96
CA TYR A 184 -5.50 15.17 7.07
C TYR A 184 -6.61 15.48 8.09
N GLU A 185 -7.83 15.66 7.62
CA GLU A 185 -9.00 15.75 8.46
C GLU A 185 -9.69 14.40 8.51
N PHE A 186 -9.60 13.73 9.64
CA PHE A 186 -10.34 12.50 9.86
C PHE A 186 -11.82 12.84 10.07
N PRO A 187 -12.73 12.11 9.41
CA PRO A 187 -14.13 12.16 9.79
C PRO A 187 -14.24 11.91 11.29
N ALA A 188 -15.12 12.64 11.97
CA ALA A 188 -15.37 12.39 13.37
C ALA A 188 -15.56 10.89 13.61
N PRO A 189 -14.92 10.30 14.63
CA PRO A 189 -15.01 8.88 14.86
C PRO A 189 -16.48 8.52 14.97
N GLY A 190 -16.97 7.77 13.98
CA GLY A 190 -18.32 7.25 14.02
C GLY A 190 -18.49 6.30 15.20
N PRO A 191 -19.72 6.06 15.65
CA PRO A 191 -19.99 5.20 16.82
C PRO A 191 -19.56 3.74 16.61
N ARG A 192 -19.09 3.37 15.43
CA ARG A 192 -18.71 2.00 15.08
C ARG A 192 -17.39 1.96 14.31
N LYS A 193 -16.54 0.97 14.62
CA LYS A 193 -15.36 0.64 13.81
C LYS A 193 -15.79 0.33 12.37
N PRO A 194 -15.01 0.75 11.36
CA PRO A 194 -15.20 0.34 9.98
C PRO A 194 -15.28 -1.20 9.86
N LYS A 195 -16.24 -1.70 9.08
CA LYS A 195 -16.46 -3.14 8.92
C LYS A 195 -16.02 -3.68 7.57
N THR A 196 -16.00 -2.80 6.57
CA THR A 196 -15.65 -3.14 5.19
C THR A 196 -14.36 -2.45 4.79
N ASN A 197 -13.65 -3.00 3.80
CA ASN A 197 -12.46 -2.36 3.25
C ASN A 197 -12.76 -0.97 2.70
N ARG A 198 -13.96 -0.75 2.15
CA ARG A 198 -14.39 0.57 1.67
C ARG A 198 -14.51 1.57 2.81
N GLU A 199 -15.16 1.19 3.93
CA GLU A 199 -15.28 2.05 5.11
C GLU A 199 -13.90 2.38 5.71
N TRP A 200 -12.97 1.40 5.75
CA TRP A 200 -11.60 1.62 6.19
C TRP A 200 -10.90 2.63 5.28
N PHE A 201 -10.99 2.47 3.97
CA PHE A 201 -10.41 3.40 3.02
C PHE A 201 -10.99 4.81 3.18
N ASP A 202 -12.31 4.95 3.11
CA ASP A 202 -13.00 6.24 3.15
C ASP A 202 -12.78 7.00 4.45
N HIS A 203 -12.41 6.29 5.55
CA HIS A 203 -12.08 6.91 6.83
C HIS A 203 -10.67 7.52 6.87
N TYR A 204 -9.68 6.85 6.29
CA TYR A 204 -8.26 7.23 6.41
C TYR A 204 -7.63 7.76 5.14
N PHE A 205 -8.20 7.46 3.99
CA PHE A 205 -7.65 7.82 2.69
C PHE A 205 -8.69 8.46 1.78
N GLN A 206 -8.20 9.11 0.75
CA GLN A 206 -9.02 9.64 -0.34
C GLN A 206 -8.28 9.50 -1.67
N ILE A 207 -9.06 9.53 -2.76
CA ILE A 207 -8.52 9.54 -4.10
C ILE A 207 -8.59 10.97 -4.62
N ILE A 208 -7.47 11.48 -5.10
CA ILE A 208 -7.36 12.77 -5.76
C ILE A 208 -7.11 12.53 -7.25
N ALA A 209 -7.85 13.25 -8.09
CA ALA A 209 -7.71 13.24 -9.55
C ALA A 209 -7.39 14.66 -10.06
N PRO A 210 -6.95 14.83 -11.31
CA PRO A 210 -6.72 16.14 -11.90
C PRO A 210 -7.95 17.06 -11.78
N GLY A 211 -7.75 18.27 -11.30
CA GLY A 211 -8.82 19.26 -11.07
C GLY A 211 -9.52 19.17 -9.72
N ALA A 212 -9.15 18.22 -8.86
CA ALA A 212 -9.61 18.21 -7.47
C ALA A 212 -8.81 19.21 -6.61
N ASP A 213 -9.46 19.78 -5.60
CA ASP A 213 -8.77 20.56 -4.59
C ASP A 213 -7.80 19.66 -3.82
N LEU A 214 -6.55 20.10 -3.75
CA LEU A 214 -5.53 19.37 -3.00
C LEU A 214 -5.66 19.68 -1.51
N PRO A 215 -5.62 18.70 -0.62
CA PRO A 215 -5.63 18.92 0.80
C PRO A 215 -4.40 19.74 1.19
N LYS A 216 -4.60 20.82 1.94
CA LYS A 216 -3.53 21.67 2.42
C LYS A 216 -3.06 21.17 3.79
N PRO A 217 -1.77 20.90 3.96
CA PRO A 217 -1.24 20.40 5.22
C PRO A 217 -1.30 21.44 6.36
N ASP A 218 -1.42 22.72 6.04
CA ASP A 218 -1.38 23.81 7.02
C ASP A 218 -2.76 24.16 7.63
N GLU A 219 -3.84 23.51 7.20
CA GLU A 219 -5.19 23.70 7.71
C GLU A 219 -5.62 22.63 8.73
N ALA A 220 -4.68 21.78 9.18
CA ALA A 220 -4.95 20.87 10.29
C ALA A 220 -5.03 21.65 11.61
N PRO A 221 -6.10 21.50 12.41
CA PRO A 221 -6.30 22.20 13.67
C PRO A 221 -5.27 21.84 14.74
#